data_f07861afc0d970b94542b319ceb7bfde
#
_entry.id   f07861afc0d970b94542b319ceb7bfde
#
_cell.length_a   1.000
_cell.length_b   1.000
_cell.length_c   1.000
_cell.angle_alpha   90.00
_cell.angle_beta   90.00
_cell.angle_gamma   90.00
#
_symmetry.space_group_name_H-M   'P 1'
#
loop_
_entity.id
_entity.type
_entity.pdbx_description
1 polymer ?
#
loop_
_entity_poly.entity_id
_entity_poly.type
_entity_poly.pdbx_seq_one_letter_code
_entity_poly.pdbx_strand_id
1 'polypeptide(L)'
;MPSPIRILTAVPICDGHDSAINTINLEFIRHGIEVIYLGYHRSVGDIVRAAVQEDVRAIGISSYNGGHVEFFAEVVGLLRKRGSDIRVFGGGGGTITADDAAAMKRKGVDEIFFAGTSLAEMIDYVRKNYGKSRKRTKAKSPDMELARKLTEIEQRYVKGKRSTRTGSSENRKSKIESTTVIGFTGPGGAGKTTLIDELVLRFLNQNPKGRIAILSHDPSVIGEGALLGDRATMINSQNDRVFMRSMATRGQAGGLSPATHDCLALLAKSNFDYVIIETVGTGQEAMPFQKNGIVDLTVLVMNPDYGSRLQLQKIVMLDLADIVVVNKSDLQRARTAHSEIEQRLEQNRPARRSFGVGGRDQHLIDTVAKRHRDPGVDKLFGLISK
;
A
#
# COMPACT_ATOMS: atom_id res chain seq x y z
N MET A 1 -20.11 -9.83 -9.01
CA MET A 1 -19.89 -10.12 -7.56
C MET A 1 -20.12 -8.85 -6.76
N PRO A 2 -20.60 -8.90 -5.51
CA PRO A 2 -20.63 -7.72 -4.65
C PRO A 2 -19.21 -7.24 -4.40
N SER A 3 -19.05 -5.91 -4.23
CA SER A 3 -17.73 -5.36 -3.86
C SER A 3 -17.31 -5.90 -2.50
N PRO A 4 -16.04 -6.29 -2.31
CA PRO A 4 -15.56 -6.80 -1.05
C PRO A 4 -15.78 -5.79 0.07
N ILE A 5 -16.05 -6.28 1.28
CA ILE A 5 -16.08 -5.46 2.47
C ILE A 5 -14.62 -5.13 2.79
N ARG A 6 -14.30 -3.85 2.92
CA ARG A 6 -12.97 -3.38 3.31
C ARG A 6 -13.01 -2.89 4.74
N ILE A 7 -12.17 -3.42 5.61
CA ILE A 7 -12.00 -3.01 6.99
C ILE A 7 -10.54 -2.70 7.29
N LEU A 8 -10.31 -1.85 8.28
CA LEU A 8 -8.97 -1.65 8.83
C LEU A 8 -8.89 -2.35 10.20
N THR A 9 -7.76 -3.01 10.47
CA THR A 9 -7.48 -3.59 11.78
C THR A 9 -6.19 -3.04 12.35
N ALA A 10 -6.17 -2.78 13.66
CA ALA A 10 -5.03 -2.20 14.35
C ALA A 10 -4.99 -2.58 15.84
N VAL A 11 -3.78 -2.44 16.41
CA VAL A 11 -3.54 -2.55 17.86
C VAL A 11 -3.09 -1.17 18.38
N PRO A 12 -3.65 -0.69 19.51
CA PRO A 12 -3.33 0.61 20.08
C PRO A 12 -1.85 0.82 20.40
N ILE A 13 -1.45 2.08 20.54
CA ILE A 13 -0.04 2.47 20.78
C ILE A 13 0.53 1.88 22.08
N CYS A 14 -0.30 1.66 23.08
CA CYS A 14 0.10 1.10 24.37
C CYS A 14 0.06 -0.44 24.41
N ASP A 15 -0.25 -1.11 23.30
CA ASP A 15 -0.45 -2.56 23.24
C ASP A 15 0.40 -3.20 22.15
N GLY A 16 1.10 -4.29 22.49
CA GLY A 16 1.92 -5.07 21.57
C GLY A 16 1.37 -6.47 21.29
N HIS A 17 0.15 -6.78 21.76
CA HIS A 17 -0.46 -8.10 21.59
C HIS A 17 -1.20 -8.20 20.25
N ASP A 18 -0.56 -8.78 19.24
CA ASP A 18 -1.10 -8.88 17.89
C ASP A 18 -1.53 -10.29 17.45
N SER A 19 -1.24 -11.32 18.24
CA SER A 19 -1.53 -12.71 17.86
C SER A 19 -3.01 -12.98 17.61
N ALA A 20 -3.89 -12.46 18.45
CA ALA A 20 -5.34 -12.65 18.30
C ALA A 20 -5.87 -11.95 17.06
N ILE A 21 -5.45 -10.70 16.80
CA ILE A 21 -5.92 -9.96 15.62
C ILE A 21 -5.41 -10.57 14.32
N ASN A 22 -4.21 -11.18 14.32
CA ASN A 22 -3.69 -11.87 13.16
C ASN A 22 -4.54 -13.09 12.80
N THR A 23 -4.97 -13.88 13.79
CA THR A 23 -5.88 -15.00 13.59
C THR A 23 -7.24 -14.54 13.06
N ILE A 24 -7.80 -13.47 13.62
CA ILE A 24 -9.08 -12.88 13.18
C ILE A 24 -8.95 -12.35 11.74
N ASN A 25 -7.85 -11.67 11.41
CA ASN A 25 -7.59 -11.17 10.05
C ASN A 25 -7.56 -12.29 9.02
N LEU A 26 -6.87 -13.40 9.30
CA LEU A 26 -6.84 -14.56 8.40
C LEU A 26 -8.25 -15.11 8.14
N GLU A 27 -9.09 -15.17 9.17
CA GLU A 27 -10.44 -15.68 9.03
C GLU A 27 -11.34 -14.71 8.24
N PHE A 28 -11.19 -13.39 8.45
CA PHE A 28 -11.87 -12.39 7.63
C PHE A 28 -11.51 -12.52 6.15
N ILE A 29 -10.22 -12.73 5.84
CA ILE A 29 -9.74 -12.90 4.46
C ILE A 29 -10.34 -14.15 3.81
N ARG A 30 -10.33 -15.30 4.48
CA ARG A 30 -10.97 -16.54 4.01
C ARG A 30 -12.43 -16.36 3.66
N HIS A 31 -13.08 -15.39 4.30
CA HIS A 31 -14.49 -15.07 4.11
C HIS A 31 -14.75 -13.89 3.16
N GLY A 32 -13.78 -13.52 2.34
CA GLY A 32 -13.93 -12.51 1.28
C GLY A 32 -13.86 -11.06 1.75
N ILE A 33 -13.31 -10.81 2.94
CA ILE A 33 -13.13 -9.45 3.48
C ILE A 33 -11.70 -8.97 3.17
N GLU A 34 -11.57 -7.75 2.65
CA GLU A 34 -10.28 -7.08 2.50
C GLU A 34 -9.90 -6.41 3.82
N VAL A 35 -8.77 -6.81 4.38
CA VAL A 35 -8.26 -6.33 5.65
C VAL A 35 -7.04 -5.46 5.41
N ILE A 36 -7.13 -4.16 5.72
CA ILE A 36 -5.99 -3.26 5.82
C ILE A 36 -5.42 -3.44 7.23
N TYR A 37 -4.31 -4.16 7.35
CA TYR A 37 -3.66 -4.34 8.63
C TYR A 37 -2.66 -3.21 8.88
N LEU A 38 -2.89 -2.45 9.94
CA LEU A 38 -2.05 -1.31 10.29
C LEU A 38 -0.90 -1.67 11.25
N GLY A 39 -0.93 -2.88 11.81
CA GLY A 39 0.06 -3.31 12.80
C GLY A 39 -0.30 -2.90 14.22
N TYR A 40 0.70 -2.95 15.09
CA TYR A 40 0.63 -2.59 16.50
C TYR A 40 1.28 -1.22 16.76
N HIS A 41 1.14 -0.70 17.98
CA HIS A 41 1.64 0.62 18.40
C HIS A 41 1.09 1.79 17.56
N ARG A 42 -0.21 1.76 17.25
CA ARG A 42 -0.84 2.79 16.39
C ARG A 42 -1.57 3.84 17.21
N SER A 43 -1.29 5.10 16.88
CA SER A 43 -2.00 6.23 17.46
C SER A 43 -3.42 6.35 16.90
N VAL A 44 -4.30 7.04 17.62
CA VAL A 44 -5.63 7.39 17.13
C VAL A 44 -5.57 8.13 15.79
N GLY A 45 -4.60 9.06 15.65
CA GLY A 45 -4.40 9.83 14.44
C GLY A 45 -4.07 8.97 13.24
N ASP A 46 -3.15 8.00 13.41
CA ASP A 46 -2.73 7.07 12.36
C ASP A 46 -3.86 6.17 11.91
N ILE A 47 -4.59 5.59 12.87
CA ILE A 47 -5.73 4.70 12.58
C ILE A 47 -6.79 5.44 11.77
N VAL A 48 -7.19 6.64 12.21
CA VAL A 48 -8.25 7.40 11.54
C VAL A 48 -7.79 7.93 10.18
N ARG A 49 -6.52 8.36 10.04
CA ARG A 49 -5.96 8.78 8.75
C ARG A 49 -5.96 7.63 7.75
N ALA A 50 -5.41 6.49 8.14
CA ALA A 50 -5.37 5.30 7.29
C ALA A 50 -6.79 4.86 6.89
N ALA A 51 -7.71 4.80 7.84
CA ALA A 51 -9.10 4.41 7.58
C ALA A 51 -9.79 5.32 6.55
N VAL A 52 -9.55 6.63 6.62
CA VAL A 52 -10.10 7.60 5.66
C VAL A 52 -9.46 7.43 4.27
N GLN A 53 -8.14 7.29 4.18
CA GLN A 53 -7.42 7.13 2.91
C GLN A 53 -7.74 5.79 2.23
N GLU A 54 -8.01 4.75 3.00
CA GLU A 54 -8.42 3.43 2.51
C GLU A 54 -9.92 3.32 2.24
N ASP A 55 -10.72 4.33 2.59
CA ASP A 55 -12.20 4.34 2.48
C ASP A 55 -12.84 3.06 3.04
N VAL A 56 -12.39 2.65 4.23
CA VAL A 56 -12.87 1.43 4.87
C VAL A 56 -14.32 1.56 5.36
N ARG A 57 -15.00 0.44 5.55
CA ARG A 57 -16.35 0.39 6.11
C ARG A 57 -16.33 0.51 7.63
N ALA A 58 -15.33 -0.13 8.24
CA ALA A 58 -15.18 -0.15 9.69
C ALA A 58 -13.72 -0.30 10.10
N ILE A 59 -13.44 0.05 11.35
CA ILE A 59 -12.17 -0.14 12.04
C ILE A 59 -12.39 -1.19 13.12
N GLY A 60 -11.58 -2.25 13.10
CA GLY A 60 -11.49 -3.26 14.15
C GLY A 60 -10.26 -3.01 15.02
N ILE A 61 -10.45 -2.82 16.32
CA ILE A 61 -9.38 -2.54 17.27
C ILE A 61 -9.26 -3.70 18.24
N SER A 62 -8.07 -4.28 18.35
CA SER A 62 -7.73 -5.27 19.36
C SER A 62 -6.97 -4.60 20.51
N SER A 63 -7.50 -4.63 21.72
CA SER A 63 -6.87 -3.98 22.87
C SER A 63 -6.88 -4.90 24.10
N TYR A 64 -5.70 -5.13 24.65
CA TYR A 64 -5.49 -5.94 25.86
C TYR A 64 -5.06 -5.13 27.08
N ASN A 65 -4.68 -3.87 26.88
CA ASN A 65 -4.23 -2.99 27.95
C ASN A 65 -5.35 -2.07 28.45
N GLY A 66 -5.19 -1.52 29.65
CA GLY A 66 -6.09 -0.50 30.19
C GLY A 66 -6.13 0.76 29.30
N GLY A 67 -7.14 1.63 29.51
CA GLY A 67 -7.33 2.84 28.70
C GLY A 67 -8.10 2.61 27.39
N HIS A 68 -8.65 1.41 27.19
CA HIS A 68 -9.41 1.08 25.97
C HIS A 68 -10.66 1.95 25.81
N VAL A 69 -11.38 2.30 26.89
CA VAL A 69 -12.59 3.13 26.81
C VAL A 69 -12.28 4.52 26.22
N GLU A 70 -11.19 5.14 26.69
CA GLU A 70 -10.71 6.44 26.20
C GLU A 70 -10.23 6.34 24.78
N PHE A 71 -9.41 5.34 24.47
CA PHE A 71 -8.85 5.15 23.13
C PHE A 71 -9.94 4.98 22.06
N PHE A 72 -10.90 4.09 22.29
CA PHE A 72 -12.03 3.91 21.39
C PHE A 72 -12.87 5.18 21.24
N ALA A 73 -13.10 5.89 22.35
CA ALA A 73 -13.84 7.15 22.35
C ALA A 73 -13.14 8.23 21.51
N GLU A 74 -11.80 8.32 21.59
CA GLU A 74 -11.01 9.25 20.80
C GLU A 74 -11.07 8.90 19.30
N VAL A 75 -10.97 7.61 18.92
CA VAL A 75 -11.13 7.17 17.54
C VAL A 75 -12.50 7.58 16.99
N VAL A 76 -13.59 7.29 17.70
CA VAL A 76 -14.94 7.68 17.30
C VAL A 76 -15.08 9.20 17.23
N GLY A 77 -14.56 9.92 18.22
CA GLY A 77 -14.56 11.38 18.27
C GLY A 77 -13.85 12.02 17.08
N LEU A 78 -12.67 11.52 16.73
CA LEU A 78 -11.90 12.02 15.60
C LEU A 78 -12.58 11.69 14.25
N LEU A 79 -13.18 10.52 14.08
CA LEU A 79 -13.99 10.17 12.91
C LEU A 79 -15.17 11.14 12.73
N ARG A 80 -15.91 11.43 13.81
CA ARG A 80 -17.01 12.40 13.80
C ARG A 80 -16.53 13.81 13.44
N LYS A 81 -15.42 14.26 14.03
CA LYS A 81 -14.79 15.56 13.71
C LYS A 81 -14.43 15.67 12.24
N ARG A 82 -13.93 14.59 11.64
CA ARG A 82 -13.64 14.51 10.19
C ARG A 82 -14.89 14.31 9.33
N GLY A 83 -16.07 14.16 9.91
CA GLY A 83 -17.34 13.92 9.21
C GLY A 83 -17.39 12.56 8.50
N SER A 84 -16.62 11.60 9.02
CA SER A 84 -16.57 10.25 8.48
C SER A 84 -17.73 9.40 9.00
N ASP A 85 -18.23 8.53 8.13
CA ASP A 85 -19.25 7.52 8.45
C ASP A 85 -18.65 6.12 8.68
N ILE A 86 -17.33 6.05 8.88
CA ILE A 86 -16.61 4.82 9.23
C ILE A 86 -17.04 4.38 10.63
N ARG A 87 -17.36 3.09 10.76
CA ARG A 87 -17.83 2.48 12.00
C ARG A 87 -16.65 1.91 12.80
N VAL A 88 -16.85 1.71 14.11
CA VAL A 88 -15.79 1.18 14.99
C VAL A 88 -16.32 -0.01 15.74
N PHE A 89 -15.58 -1.11 15.73
CA PHE A 89 -15.81 -2.29 16.55
C PHE A 89 -14.48 -2.76 17.14
N GLY A 90 -14.50 -3.68 18.07
CA GLY A 90 -13.24 -4.22 18.59
C GLY A 90 -13.45 -5.29 19.65
N GLY A 91 -12.39 -5.59 20.36
CA GLY A 91 -12.39 -6.55 21.43
C GLY A 91 -11.07 -6.55 22.19
N GLY A 92 -11.02 -7.30 23.28
CA GLY A 92 -9.82 -7.47 24.07
C GLY A 92 -9.96 -8.66 25.00
N GLY A 93 -8.98 -9.54 24.97
CA GLY A 93 -9.02 -10.89 25.56
C GLY A 93 -9.17 -10.96 27.08
N GLY A 94 -10.31 -10.56 27.60
CA GLY A 94 -10.64 -10.66 29.01
C GLY A 94 -10.33 -9.41 29.84
N THR A 95 -9.74 -8.37 29.25
CA THR A 95 -9.45 -7.10 29.95
C THR A 95 -10.61 -6.10 29.87
N ILE A 96 -11.49 -6.24 28.88
CA ILE A 96 -12.67 -5.39 28.71
C ILE A 96 -13.83 -5.97 29.48
N THR A 97 -14.35 -5.22 30.44
CA THR A 97 -15.52 -5.61 31.22
C THR A 97 -16.83 -5.30 30.49
N ALA A 98 -17.94 -5.85 30.95
CA ALA A 98 -19.28 -5.53 30.41
C ALA A 98 -19.62 -4.03 30.55
N ASP A 99 -19.21 -3.41 31.68
CA ASP A 99 -19.41 -1.99 31.94
C ASP A 99 -18.58 -1.12 30.98
N ASP A 100 -17.32 -1.50 30.69
CA ASP A 100 -16.48 -0.83 29.71
C ASP A 100 -17.10 -0.92 28.30
N ALA A 101 -17.56 -2.10 27.90
CA ALA A 101 -18.23 -2.28 26.63
C ALA A 101 -19.49 -1.44 26.50
N ALA A 102 -20.31 -1.37 27.58
CA ALA A 102 -21.48 -0.51 27.62
C ALA A 102 -21.11 0.98 27.53
N ALA A 103 -20.04 1.41 28.21
CA ALA A 103 -19.52 2.77 28.12
C ALA A 103 -19.03 3.10 26.71
N MET A 104 -18.27 2.21 26.07
CA MET A 104 -17.80 2.38 24.69
C MET A 104 -18.94 2.44 23.69
N LYS A 105 -19.96 1.58 23.81
CA LYS A 105 -21.16 1.62 22.97
C LYS A 105 -21.92 2.94 23.10
N ARG A 106 -22.08 3.47 24.33
CA ARG A 106 -22.67 4.82 24.53
C ARG A 106 -21.89 5.94 23.85
N LYS A 107 -20.56 5.80 23.71
CA LYS A 107 -19.70 6.75 23.00
C LYS A 107 -19.72 6.55 21.48
N GLY A 108 -20.32 5.48 20.97
CA GLY A 108 -20.57 5.24 19.56
C GLY A 108 -19.72 4.15 18.93
N VAL A 109 -19.15 3.26 19.75
CA VAL A 109 -18.59 1.99 19.27
C VAL A 109 -19.74 1.05 18.96
N ASP A 110 -19.69 0.36 17.82
CA ASP A 110 -20.79 -0.50 17.36
C ASP A 110 -20.88 -1.79 18.14
N GLU A 111 -19.74 -2.47 18.31
CA GLU A 111 -19.68 -3.76 18.98
C GLU A 111 -18.34 -3.99 19.66
N ILE A 112 -18.39 -4.69 20.79
CA ILE A 112 -17.23 -5.21 21.51
C ILE A 112 -17.37 -6.72 21.64
N PHE A 113 -16.41 -7.44 21.09
CA PHE A 113 -16.32 -8.89 21.20
C PHE A 113 -15.50 -9.28 22.43
N PHE A 114 -16.09 -10.11 23.27
CA PHE A 114 -15.45 -10.60 24.49
C PHE A 114 -14.61 -11.85 24.22
N ALA A 115 -13.76 -12.20 25.16
CA ALA A 115 -13.07 -13.50 25.16
C ALA A 115 -14.11 -14.63 25.07
N GLY A 116 -13.84 -15.60 24.18
CA GLY A 116 -14.78 -16.70 23.90
C GLY A 116 -15.80 -16.44 22.79
N THR A 117 -15.93 -15.21 22.28
CA THR A 117 -16.72 -14.97 21.06
C THR A 117 -16.12 -15.76 19.90
N SER A 118 -16.96 -16.55 19.22
CA SER A 118 -16.48 -17.36 18.08
C SER A 118 -16.11 -16.51 16.88
N LEU A 119 -15.14 -16.97 16.08
CA LEU A 119 -14.76 -16.30 14.83
C LEU A 119 -15.94 -16.20 13.86
N ALA A 120 -16.81 -17.22 13.82
CA ALA A 120 -18.01 -17.23 12.99
C ALA A 120 -18.95 -16.06 13.34
N GLU A 121 -19.21 -15.82 14.63
CA GLU A 121 -20.03 -14.71 15.09
C GLU A 121 -19.45 -13.36 14.69
N MET A 122 -18.12 -13.19 14.79
CA MET A 122 -17.42 -11.96 14.36
C MET A 122 -17.60 -11.72 12.86
N ILE A 123 -17.45 -12.78 12.05
CA ILE A 123 -17.59 -12.71 10.58
C ILE A 123 -19.03 -12.35 10.22
N ASP A 124 -19.99 -13.03 10.81
CA ASP A 124 -21.41 -12.80 10.53
C ASP A 124 -21.82 -11.38 10.93
N TYR A 125 -21.31 -10.88 12.05
CA TYR A 125 -21.51 -9.50 12.46
C TYR A 125 -20.96 -8.50 11.42
N VAL A 126 -19.72 -8.68 10.97
CA VAL A 126 -19.07 -7.80 9.98
C VAL A 126 -19.83 -7.83 8.66
N ARG A 127 -20.20 -9.02 8.17
CA ARG A 127 -20.98 -9.17 6.93
C ARG A 127 -22.36 -8.52 7.02
N LYS A 128 -23.07 -8.75 8.10
CA LYS A 128 -24.42 -8.21 8.33
C LYS A 128 -24.43 -6.69 8.44
N ASN A 129 -23.48 -6.12 9.18
CA ASN A 129 -23.50 -4.71 9.55
C ASN A 129 -22.70 -3.82 8.57
N TYR A 130 -21.65 -4.36 7.92
CA TYR A 130 -20.77 -3.59 7.04
C TYR A 130 -20.82 -4.02 5.56
N GLY A 131 -21.51 -5.13 5.25
CA GLY A 131 -21.64 -5.63 3.86
C GLY A 131 -22.62 -4.84 2.99
N LYS A 132 -23.58 -4.16 3.58
CA LYS A 132 -24.59 -3.40 2.85
C LYS A 132 -24.05 -2.05 2.37
N SER A 133 -24.60 -1.55 1.24
CA SER A 133 -24.33 -0.18 0.80
C SER A 133 -24.80 0.80 1.86
N ARG A 134 -23.97 1.81 2.17
CA ARG A 134 -24.30 2.86 3.14
C ARG A 134 -24.57 4.19 2.44
N LYS A 135 -25.42 5.03 3.02
CA LYS A 135 -25.48 6.44 2.65
C LYS A 135 -24.18 7.10 3.10
N ARG A 136 -23.43 7.63 2.17
CA ARG A 136 -22.18 8.32 2.46
C ARG A 136 -22.46 9.77 2.88
N THR A 137 -21.79 10.22 3.93
CA THR A 137 -21.73 11.64 4.28
C THR A 137 -21.03 12.43 3.17
N LYS A 138 -21.23 13.75 3.10
CA LYS A 138 -20.42 14.60 2.20
C LYS A 138 -18.95 14.51 2.62
N ALA A 139 -18.04 14.35 1.65
CA ALA A 139 -16.61 14.37 1.94
C ALA A 139 -16.20 15.73 2.50
N LYS A 140 -15.46 15.73 3.62
CA LYS A 140 -15.01 16.96 4.28
C LYS A 140 -13.51 17.25 4.07
N SER A 141 -12.80 16.36 3.36
CA SER A 141 -11.39 16.57 3.02
C SER A 141 -11.09 16.06 1.62
N PRO A 142 -10.06 16.63 0.95
CA PRO A 142 -9.61 16.17 -0.36
C PRO A 142 -9.22 14.68 -0.35
N ASP A 143 -8.55 14.23 0.70
CA ASP A 143 -8.15 12.81 0.85
C ASP A 143 -9.35 11.87 0.95
N MET A 144 -10.41 12.27 1.66
CA MET A 144 -11.65 11.49 1.74
C MET A 144 -12.35 11.40 0.37
N GLU A 145 -12.39 12.50 -0.36
CA GLU A 145 -12.99 12.53 -1.71
C GLU A 145 -12.19 11.66 -2.67
N LEU A 146 -10.86 11.78 -2.65
CA LEU A 146 -9.95 11.00 -3.48
C LEU A 146 -10.08 9.49 -3.18
N ALA A 147 -10.07 9.10 -1.90
CA ALA A 147 -10.23 7.72 -1.47
C ALA A 147 -11.53 7.10 -1.97
N ARG A 148 -12.64 7.86 -1.93
CA ARG A 148 -13.94 7.42 -2.46
C ARG A 148 -13.94 7.23 -3.96
N LYS A 149 -13.33 8.15 -4.71
CA LYS A 149 -13.18 8.04 -6.17
C LYS A 149 -12.36 6.80 -6.55
N LEU A 150 -11.26 6.52 -5.82
CA LEU A 150 -10.47 5.30 -6.02
C LEU A 150 -11.32 4.04 -5.76
N THR A 151 -12.09 4.02 -4.68
CA THR A 151 -13.01 2.90 -4.39
C THR A 151 -14.05 2.72 -5.50
N GLU A 152 -14.60 3.78 -6.05
CA GLU A 152 -15.56 3.72 -7.17
C GLU A 152 -14.91 3.14 -8.44
N ILE A 153 -13.67 3.51 -8.72
CA ILE A 153 -12.91 2.92 -9.83
C ILE A 153 -12.74 1.41 -9.61
N GLU A 154 -12.22 0.99 -8.46
CA GLU A 154 -12.05 -0.43 -8.13
C GLU A 154 -13.36 -1.22 -8.26
N GLN A 155 -14.47 -0.65 -7.78
CA GLN A 155 -15.80 -1.29 -7.84
C GLN A 155 -16.31 -1.50 -9.26
N ARG A 156 -15.97 -0.62 -10.22
CA ARG A 156 -16.32 -0.81 -11.64
C ARG A 156 -15.66 -2.07 -12.20
N TYR A 157 -14.40 -2.29 -11.88
CA TYR A 157 -13.65 -3.46 -12.33
C TYR A 157 -14.16 -4.77 -11.71
N VAL A 158 -14.54 -4.76 -10.42
CA VAL A 158 -15.16 -5.92 -9.76
C VAL A 158 -16.48 -6.29 -10.40
N LYS A 159 -17.26 -5.33 -10.90
CA LYS A 159 -18.55 -5.53 -11.57
C LYS A 159 -18.41 -5.87 -13.07
N GLY A 160 -17.20 -6.08 -13.58
CA GLY A 160 -16.95 -6.37 -14.99
C GLY A 160 -17.15 -5.18 -15.94
N LYS A 161 -17.38 -3.98 -15.43
CA LYS A 161 -17.49 -2.76 -16.21
C LYS A 161 -16.09 -2.17 -16.43
N ARG A 162 -15.36 -2.71 -17.40
CA ARG A 162 -14.07 -2.13 -17.82
C ARG A 162 -14.31 -0.75 -18.43
N SER A 163 -13.44 0.21 -18.15
CA SER A 163 -13.42 1.47 -18.88
C SER A 163 -13.11 1.16 -20.36
N THR A 164 -14.01 1.52 -21.27
CA THR A 164 -13.78 1.45 -22.72
C THR A 164 -12.89 2.59 -23.22
N ARG A 165 -12.41 3.46 -22.33
CA ARG A 165 -11.47 4.52 -22.68
C ARG A 165 -10.03 4.00 -22.61
N THR A 166 -9.61 3.32 -23.68
CA THR A 166 -8.23 3.38 -24.15
C THR A 166 -7.99 4.83 -24.57
N GLY A 167 -7.70 5.69 -23.60
CA GLY A 167 -7.26 7.03 -23.87
C GLY A 167 -5.92 6.94 -24.60
N SER A 168 -5.92 7.27 -25.90
CA SER A 168 -4.72 7.43 -26.70
C SER A 168 -3.71 8.31 -25.95
N SER A 169 -2.45 7.96 -26.04
CA SER A 169 -1.30 8.63 -25.42
C SER A 169 -1.18 10.12 -25.74
N GLU A 170 -1.91 10.61 -26.74
CA GLU A 170 -1.86 11.99 -27.21
C GLU A 170 -2.55 13.03 -26.30
N ASN A 171 -3.52 12.62 -25.45
CA ASN A 171 -4.20 13.55 -24.53
C ASN A 171 -3.51 13.71 -23.16
N ARG A 172 -2.35 13.11 -22.93
CA ARG A 172 -1.60 13.22 -21.68
C ARG A 172 -0.79 14.53 -21.54
N LYS A 173 -0.40 15.14 -22.65
CA LYS A 173 0.57 16.25 -22.65
C LYS A 173 0.07 17.60 -22.13
N SER A 174 -1.21 17.80 -21.88
CA SER A 174 -1.71 19.15 -21.64
C SER A 174 -1.99 19.55 -20.19
N LYS A 175 -1.77 18.66 -19.17
CA LYS A 175 -1.99 19.03 -17.73
C LYS A 175 -1.26 18.17 -16.68
N ILE A 176 -0.26 17.37 -17.03
CA ILE A 176 0.48 16.48 -16.10
C ILE A 176 1.97 16.90 -16.02
N GLU A 177 2.27 18.18 -16.27
CA GLU A 177 3.66 18.65 -16.28
C GLU A 177 4.31 18.73 -14.90
N SER A 178 3.60 18.44 -13.80
CA SER A 178 4.13 18.61 -12.44
C SER A 178 4.25 17.34 -11.58
N THR A 179 3.58 16.22 -11.93
CA THR A 179 3.58 15.01 -11.10
C THR A 179 4.41 13.91 -11.75
N THR A 180 5.45 13.44 -11.06
CA THR A 180 6.26 12.29 -11.51
C THR A 180 5.71 10.98 -10.96
N VAL A 181 5.47 10.00 -11.84
CA VAL A 181 4.98 8.66 -11.47
C VAL A 181 6.13 7.66 -11.50
N ILE A 182 6.42 7.03 -10.37
CA ILE A 182 7.55 6.13 -10.18
C ILE A 182 7.06 4.72 -9.87
N GLY A 183 7.46 3.75 -10.68
CA GLY A 183 7.11 2.34 -10.49
C GLY A 183 8.23 1.56 -9.80
N PHE A 184 7.91 0.93 -8.67
CA PHE A 184 8.80 0.01 -7.97
C PHE A 184 8.37 -1.43 -8.21
N THR A 185 9.31 -2.25 -8.68
CA THR A 185 9.09 -3.68 -8.91
C THR A 185 10.30 -4.49 -8.42
N GLY A 186 10.17 -5.80 -8.38
CA GLY A 186 11.22 -6.71 -7.93
C GLY A 186 10.69 -7.84 -7.06
N PRO A 187 11.49 -8.86 -6.79
CA PRO A 187 11.06 -10.05 -6.08
C PRO A 187 10.57 -9.77 -4.65
N GLY A 188 9.80 -10.71 -4.10
CA GLY A 188 9.41 -10.71 -2.71
C GLY A 188 10.63 -10.70 -1.79
N GLY A 189 10.56 -9.96 -0.70
CA GLY A 189 11.67 -9.84 0.23
C GLY A 189 12.86 -8.98 -0.25
N ALA A 190 12.81 -8.38 -1.43
CA ALA A 190 13.87 -7.46 -1.89
C ALA A 190 13.94 -6.17 -1.08
N GLY A 191 12.89 -5.84 -0.33
CA GLY A 191 12.83 -4.65 0.53
C GLY A 191 12.30 -3.40 -0.19
N LYS A 192 11.43 -3.58 -1.19
CA LYS A 192 10.77 -2.48 -1.92
C LYS A 192 10.05 -1.53 -0.97
N THR A 193 9.16 -2.05 -0.15
CA THR A 193 8.36 -1.27 0.81
C THR A 193 9.23 -0.45 1.77
N THR A 194 10.31 -1.05 2.31
CA THR A 194 11.27 -0.35 3.17
C THR A 194 12.01 0.76 2.43
N LEU A 195 12.43 0.49 1.18
CA LEU A 195 13.12 1.46 0.34
C LEU A 195 12.20 2.65 0.00
N ILE A 196 10.94 2.37 -0.32
CA ILE A 196 9.93 3.40 -0.58
C ILE A 196 9.73 4.27 0.66
N ASP A 197 9.60 3.68 1.84
CA ASP A 197 9.41 4.43 3.09
C ASP A 197 10.60 5.36 3.40
N GLU A 198 11.83 4.91 3.14
CA GLU A 198 13.04 5.73 3.25
C GLU A 198 13.12 6.87 2.21
N LEU A 199 12.63 6.65 1.00
CA LEU A 199 12.50 7.71 -0.01
C LEU A 199 11.43 8.73 0.38
N VAL A 200 10.31 8.28 0.93
CA VAL A 200 9.28 9.17 1.49
C VAL A 200 9.84 10.05 2.58
N LEU A 201 10.67 9.52 3.49
CA LEU A 201 11.34 10.30 4.52
C LEU A 201 12.19 11.42 3.92
N ARG A 202 12.99 11.13 2.89
CA ARG A 202 13.82 12.12 2.20
C ARG A 202 13.00 13.21 1.54
N PHE A 203 11.95 12.79 0.84
CA PHE A 203 11.00 13.72 0.23
C PHE A 203 10.38 14.66 1.28
N LEU A 204 9.90 14.12 2.39
CA LEU A 204 9.29 14.90 3.48
C LEU A 204 10.26 15.92 4.09
N ASN A 205 11.54 15.58 4.16
CA ASN A 205 12.59 16.46 4.69
C ASN A 205 12.99 17.56 3.70
N GLN A 206 13.09 17.22 2.41
CA GLN A 206 13.54 18.16 1.39
C GLN A 206 12.43 19.10 0.91
N ASN A 207 11.18 18.62 0.89
CA ASN A 207 10.04 19.38 0.38
C ASN A 207 8.96 19.59 1.47
N PRO A 208 9.07 20.62 2.31
CA PRO A 208 8.16 20.84 3.45
C PRO A 208 6.69 21.05 3.06
N LYS A 209 6.41 21.52 1.84
CA LYS A 209 5.07 21.81 1.34
C LYS A 209 4.55 20.72 0.38
N GLY A 210 5.43 19.85 -0.06
CA GLY A 210 5.10 18.83 -1.06
C GLY A 210 4.22 17.71 -0.50
N ARG A 211 3.51 17.07 -1.41
CA ARG A 211 2.67 15.89 -1.12
C ARG A 211 3.06 14.71 -2.00
N ILE A 212 2.97 13.52 -1.46
CA ILE A 212 3.28 12.27 -2.15
C ILE A 212 2.11 11.29 -2.03
N ALA A 213 1.84 10.56 -3.11
CA ALA A 213 0.89 9.45 -3.07
C ALA A 213 1.62 8.11 -3.25
N ILE A 214 1.13 7.08 -2.56
CA ILE A 214 1.62 5.71 -2.66
C ILE A 214 0.44 4.81 -3.04
N LEU A 215 0.61 4.02 -4.09
CA LEU A 215 -0.32 2.98 -4.50
C LEU A 215 0.37 1.63 -4.36
N SER A 216 0.09 0.92 -3.28
CA SER A 216 0.71 -0.37 -2.97
C SER A 216 -0.18 -1.53 -3.36
N HIS A 217 0.42 -2.65 -3.77
CA HIS A 217 -0.32 -3.85 -4.21
C HIS A 217 0.08 -5.06 -3.39
N ASP A 218 -0.94 -5.72 -2.84
CA ASP A 218 -0.83 -6.98 -2.13
C ASP A 218 -1.50 -8.13 -2.91
N PRO A 219 -0.99 -9.36 -2.79
CA PRO A 219 -1.56 -10.50 -3.48
C PRO A 219 -2.94 -10.86 -2.93
N SER A 220 -3.82 -11.30 -3.80
CA SER A 220 -5.10 -11.88 -3.40
C SER A 220 -5.57 -12.90 -4.41
N VAL A 221 -6.32 -13.90 -3.93
CA VAL A 221 -6.93 -14.95 -4.74
C VAL A 221 -8.34 -14.51 -5.17
N ILE A 222 -8.77 -14.97 -6.35
CA ILE A 222 -10.13 -14.70 -6.84
C ILE A 222 -11.15 -15.36 -5.92
N GLY A 223 -12.09 -14.56 -5.42
CA GLY A 223 -13.17 -15.06 -4.54
C GLY A 223 -12.85 -15.02 -3.05
N GLU A 224 -11.60 -14.80 -2.67
CA GLU A 224 -11.16 -14.56 -1.30
C GLU A 224 -10.98 -13.07 -1.02
N GLY A 225 -10.74 -12.72 0.23
CA GLY A 225 -10.31 -11.39 0.64
C GLY A 225 -8.82 -11.13 0.33
N ALA A 226 -8.28 -10.12 0.95
CA ALA A 226 -6.86 -9.79 0.86
C ALA A 226 -6.34 -9.28 2.20
N LEU A 227 -5.11 -9.64 2.56
CA LEU A 227 -4.35 -8.94 3.57
C LEU A 227 -3.57 -7.82 2.89
N LEU A 228 -3.90 -6.58 3.21
CA LEU A 228 -3.25 -5.38 2.69
C LEU A 228 -2.34 -4.85 3.80
N GLY A 229 -1.11 -5.34 3.83
CA GLY A 229 -0.20 -5.25 4.97
C GLY A 229 0.90 -4.20 4.88
N ASP A 230 1.16 -3.61 3.72
CA ASP A 230 2.31 -2.72 3.51
C ASP A 230 2.32 -1.51 4.44
N ARG A 231 1.13 -0.98 4.80
CA ARG A 231 1.02 0.11 5.78
C ARG A 231 1.60 -0.22 7.15
N ALA A 232 1.60 -1.49 7.55
CA ALA A 232 2.14 -1.90 8.85
C ALA A 232 3.65 -1.64 8.96
N THR A 233 4.36 -1.68 7.84
CA THR A 233 5.82 -1.53 7.76
C THR A 233 6.27 -0.13 7.35
N MET A 234 5.39 0.67 6.75
CA MET A 234 5.69 2.04 6.33
C MET A 234 5.38 3.07 7.44
N ILE A 235 6.41 3.52 8.13
CA ILE A 235 6.29 4.49 9.24
C ILE A 235 5.97 5.89 8.70
N ASN A 236 6.66 6.30 7.64
CA ASN A 236 6.53 7.64 7.07
C ASN A 236 5.22 7.83 6.28
N SER A 237 4.54 6.74 5.90
CA SER A 237 3.20 6.79 5.31
C SER A 237 2.14 7.37 6.26
N GLN A 238 2.46 7.46 7.56
CA GLN A 238 1.58 8.07 8.57
C GLN A 238 1.69 9.61 8.64
N ASN A 239 2.53 10.23 7.84
CA ASN A 239 2.61 11.70 7.74
C ASN A 239 1.37 12.27 7.01
N ASP A 240 0.88 13.44 7.44
CA ASP A 240 -0.30 14.10 6.84
C ASP A 240 -0.10 14.51 5.36
N ARG A 241 1.15 14.61 4.90
CA ARG A 241 1.50 14.92 3.51
C ARG A 241 1.58 13.68 2.61
N VAL A 242 1.39 12.49 3.19
CA VAL A 242 1.41 11.22 2.46
C VAL A 242 -0.02 10.69 2.32
N PHE A 243 -0.45 10.50 1.10
CA PHE A 243 -1.66 9.74 0.78
C PHE A 243 -1.25 8.32 0.40
N MET A 244 -1.77 7.31 1.06
CA MET A 244 -1.51 5.92 0.70
C MET A 244 -2.82 5.17 0.44
N ARG A 245 -2.82 4.33 -0.59
CA ARG A 245 -3.90 3.41 -0.92
C ARG A 245 -3.36 2.02 -1.20
N SER A 246 -3.92 1.04 -0.52
CA SER A 246 -3.60 -0.37 -0.72
C SER A 246 -4.60 -1.02 -1.68
N MET A 247 -4.12 -1.84 -2.60
CA MET A 247 -4.92 -2.51 -3.61
C MET A 247 -4.65 -4.01 -3.64
N ALA A 248 -5.70 -4.79 -3.81
CA ALA A 248 -5.60 -6.23 -4.03
C ALA A 248 -5.43 -6.56 -5.51
N THR A 249 -4.54 -7.52 -5.85
CA THR A 249 -4.34 -7.95 -7.26
C THR A 249 -5.52 -8.71 -7.84
N ARG A 250 -6.38 -9.27 -7.01
CA ARG A 250 -7.58 -10.03 -7.41
C ARG A 250 -7.28 -11.18 -8.38
N GLY A 251 -6.15 -11.87 -8.14
CA GLY A 251 -5.68 -12.98 -8.97
C GLY A 251 -5.16 -12.57 -10.34
N GLN A 252 -4.96 -11.28 -10.61
CA GLN A 252 -4.37 -10.84 -11.87
C GLN A 252 -2.87 -11.08 -11.86
N ALA A 253 -2.36 -11.67 -12.94
CA ALA A 253 -0.93 -11.78 -13.18
C ALA A 253 -0.30 -10.41 -13.41
N GLY A 254 1.00 -10.26 -13.06
CA GLY A 254 1.77 -9.04 -13.26
C GLY A 254 1.85 -8.12 -12.05
N GLY A 255 1.41 -8.58 -10.87
CA GLY A 255 1.63 -7.88 -9.60
C GLY A 255 0.84 -6.59 -9.40
N LEU A 256 -0.15 -6.30 -10.24
CA LEU A 256 -0.99 -5.10 -10.20
C LEU A 256 -2.48 -5.44 -10.16
N SER A 257 -3.29 -4.54 -9.62
CA SER A 257 -4.75 -4.62 -9.69
C SER A 257 -5.26 -4.30 -11.10
N PRO A 258 -6.37 -4.89 -11.54
CA PRO A 258 -7.03 -4.50 -12.81
C PRO A 258 -7.34 -3.01 -12.90
N ALA A 259 -7.61 -2.35 -11.77
CA ALA A 259 -7.99 -0.94 -11.69
C ALA A 259 -6.80 0.03 -11.63
N THR A 260 -5.57 -0.50 -11.58
CA THR A 260 -4.36 0.31 -11.33
C THR A 260 -4.20 1.47 -12.28
N HIS A 261 -4.42 1.25 -13.59
CA HIS A 261 -4.28 2.30 -14.60
C HIS A 261 -5.17 3.52 -14.32
N ASP A 262 -6.47 3.27 -14.09
CA ASP A 262 -7.42 4.36 -13.86
C ASP A 262 -7.18 5.04 -12.50
N CYS A 263 -6.73 4.28 -11.49
CA CYS A 263 -6.35 4.83 -10.19
C CYS A 263 -5.11 5.73 -10.30
N LEU A 264 -4.07 5.31 -11.03
CA LEU A 264 -2.88 6.14 -11.28
C LEU A 264 -3.22 7.41 -12.05
N ALA A 265 -4.06 7.30 -13.09
CA ALA A 265 -4.51 8.46 -13.86
C ALA A 265 -5.26 9.49 -13.00
N LEU A 266 -6.00 9.03 -11.98
CA LEU A 266 -6.66 9.92 -11.01
C LEU A 266 -5.62 10.54 -10.06
N LEU A 267 -4.70 9.74 -9.51
CA LEU A 267 -3.66 10.23 -8.60
C LEU A 267 -2.74 11.25 -9.25
N ALA A 268 -2.28 10.99 -10.48
CA ALA A 268 -1.44 11.91 -11.25
C ALA A 268 -2.10 13.28 -11.52
N LYS A 269 -3.44 13.37 -11.43
CA LYS A 269 -4.20 14.62 -11.56
C LYS A 269 -4.56 15.26 -10.21
N SER A 270 -4.12 14.68 -9.09
CA SER A 270 -4.59 15.02 -7.74
C SER A 270 -3.55 15.79 -6.91
N ASN A 271 -2.84 16.72 -7.47
CA ASN A 271 -1.93 17.63 -6.74
C ASN A 271 -0.94 16.92 -5.79
N PHE A 272 -0.21 15.94 -6.32
CA PHE A 272 0.95 15.31 -5.71
C PHE A 272 2.18 15.63 -6.53
N ASP A 273 3.33 15.81 -5.86
CA ASP A 273 4.62 15.98 -6.54
C ASP A 273 5.09 14.63 -7.10
N TYR A 274 4.91 13.57 -6.32
CA TYR A 274 5.22 12.20 -6.71
C TYR A 274 4.06 11.26 -6.46
N VAL A 275 3.89 10.31 -7.38
CA VAL A 275 3.04 9.14 -7.20
C VAL A 275 3.92 7.91 -7.29
N ILE A 276 4.04 7.17 -6.20
CA ILE A 276 4.79 5.92 -6.16
C ILE A 276 3.81 4.76 -6.31
N ILE A 277 4.14 3.82 -7.19
CA ILE A 277 3.41 2.56 -7.31
C ILE A 277 4.35 1.40 -6.97
N GLU A 278 3.92 0.52 -6.08
CA GLU A 278 4.62 -0.71 -5.71
C GLU A 278 3.87 -1.94 -6.25
N THR A 279 4.60 -2.84 -6.93
CA THR A 279 4.05 -4.15 -7.36
C THR A 279 4.20 -5.20 -6.28
N VAL A 280 3.34 -6.21 -6.32
CA VAL A 280 3.57 -7.45 -5.57
C VAL A 280 4.90 -8.07 -6.01
N GLY A 281 5.66 -8.61 -5.08
CA GLY A 281 6.94 -9.27 -5.37
C GLY A 281 6.78 -10.73 -5.79
N THR A 282 6.18 -11.03 -6.94
CA THR A 282 6.09 -12.42 -7.44
C THR A 282 7.33 -12.85 -8.23
N GLY A 283 8.23 -11.90 -8.59
CA GLY A 283 9.53 -12.18 -9.21
C GLY A 283 9.49 -12.54 -10.69
N GLN A 284 8.31 -12.57 -11.29
CA GLN A 284 8.12 -12.91 -12.70
C GLN A 284 7.29 -11.89 -13.49
N GLU A 285 7.08 -10.70 -12.93
CA GLU A 285 6.35 -9.65 -13.63
C GLU A 285 7.22 -9.06 -14.74
N ALA A 286 7.07 -9.61 -15.92
CA ALA A 286 7.91 -9.22 -17.03
C ALA A 286 7.74 -7.77 -17.48
N MET A 287 6.57 -7.13 -17.27
CA MET A 287 6.31 -5.79 -17.80
C MET A 287 5.10 -5.08 -17.18
N PRO A 288 5.00 -4.89 -15.87
CA PRO A 288 3.79 -4.30 -15.29
C PRO A 288 3.59 -2.84 -15.72
N PHE A 289 4.66 -2.13 -16.07
CA PHE A 289 4.63 -0.69 -16.35
C PHE A 289 4.76 -0.30 -17.82
N GLN A 290 5.39 -1.11 -18.66
CA GLN A 290 5.73 -0.71 -20.04
C GLN A 290 4.56 -0.69 -21.01
N LYS A 291 3.63 -1.64 -20.92
CA LYS A 291 2.55 -1.78 -21.91
C LYS A 291 1.64 -0.56 -22.03
N ASN A 292 1.62 0.34 -21.04
CA ASN A 292 0.65 1.41 -20.95
C ASN A 292 1.24 2.82 -20.74
N GLY A 293 2.57 2.99 -20.69
CA GLY A 293 3.20 4.28 -20.40
C GLY A 293 2.68 4.93 -19.11
N ILE A 294 2.46 4.13 -18.07
CA ILE A 294 1.78 4.56 -16.83
C ILE A 294 2.76 5.25 -15.88
N VAL A 295 4.05 4.90 -15.97
CA VAL A 295 5.10 5.43 -15.10
C VAL A 295 6.12 6.19 -15.92
N ASP A 296 6.70 7.23 -15.32
CA ASP A 296 7.76 8.05 -15.90
C ASP A 296 9.14 7.45 -15.62
N LEU A 297 9.27 6.68 -14.52
CA LEU A 297 10.51 6.06 -14.07
C LEU A 297 10.22 4.69 -13.47
N THR A 298 10.99 3.68 -13.87
CA THR A 298 10.90 2.32 -13.36
C THR A 298 12.12 1.96 -12.52
N VAL A 299 11.92 1.57 -11.26
CA VAL A 299 12.94 1.11 -10.32
C VAL A 299 12.77 -0.38 -10.08
N LEU A 300 13.77 -1.17 -10.45
CA LEU A 300 13.84 -2.60 -10.13
C LEU A 300 14.66 -2.78 -8.85
N VAL A 301 14.05 -3.29 -7.80
CA VAL A 301 14.73 -3.57 -6.54
C VAL A 301 15.03 -5.05 -6.44
N MET A 302 16.30 -5.39 -6.29
CA MET A 302 16.80 -6.75 -6.18
C MET A 302 17.46 -6.98 -4.83
N ASN A 303 17.47 -8.21 -4.40
CA ASN A 303 18.24 -8.65 -3.24
C ASN A 303 19.43 -9.50 -3.73
N PRO A 304 20.55 -9.58 -2.98
CA PRO A 304 21.74 -10.30 -3.38
C PRO A 304 21.55 -11.79 -3.69
N ASP A 305 20.52 -12.41 -3.10
CA ASP A 305 20.23 -13.83 -3.30
C ASP A 305 19.71 -14.17 -4.70
N TYR A 306 19.22 -13.15 -5.43
CA TYR A 306 18.77 -13.28 -6.83
C TYR A 306 19.86 -12.96 -7.88
N GLY A 307 21.11 -12.76 -7.44
CA GLY A 307 22.22 -12.35 -8.30
C GLY A 307 22.90 -13.49 -9.06
N SER A 308 22.45 -14.73 -9.00
CA SER A 308 23.11 -15.79 -9.78
C SER A 308 22.85 -15.61 -11.29
N ARG A 309 23.90 -15.78 -12.10
CA ARG A 309 23.89 -15.59 -13.57
C ARG A 309 22.71 -16.27 -14.27
N LEU A 310 22.34 -17.48 -13.85
CA LEU A 310 21.21 -18.22 -14.41
C LEU A 310 19.85 -17.60 -14.06
N GLN A 311 19.73 -16.97 -12.90
CA GLN A 311 18.50 -16.28 -12.49
C GLN A 311 18.38 -14.93 -13.17
N LEU A 312 19.47 -14.17 -13.32
CA LEU A 312 19.48 -12.88 -14.00
C LEU A 312 19.05 -12.98 -15.48
N GLN A 313 19.38 -14.08 -16.15
CA GLN A 313 18.96 -14.32 -17.55
C GLN A 313 17.43 -14.42 -17.71
N LYS A 314 16.70 -14.74 -16.64
CA LYS A 314 15.23 -14.86 -16.65
C LYS A 314 14.51 -13.56 -16.27
N ILE A 315 15.25 -12.53 -15.83
CA ILE A 315 14.66 -11.29 -15.34
C ILE A 315 14.58 -10.26 -16.46
N VAL A 316 13.50 -10.28 -17.22
CA VAL A 316 13.25 -9.31 -18.31
C VAL A 316 13.21 -7.87 -17.81
N MET A 317 12.75 -7.64 -16.57
CA MET A 317 12.71 -6.29 -15.98
C MET A 317 14.08 -5.66 -15.81
N LEU A 318 15.15 -6.46 -15.71
CA LEU A 318 16.52 -5.95 -15.65
C LEU A 318 16.89 -5.14 -16.91
N ASP A 319 16.38 -5.58 -18.07
CA ASP A 319 16.63 -4.95 -19.35
C ASP A 319 15.75 -3.71 -19.59
N LEU A 320 14.70 -3.54 -18.80
CA LEU A 320 13.66 -2.53 -19.01
C LEU A 320 13.65 -1.43 -17.96
N ALA A 321 14.18 -1.68 -16.75
CA ALA A 321 14.23 -0.71 -15.68
C ALA A 321 15.13 0.48 -16.00
N ASP A 322 14.76 1.68 -15.57
CA ASP A 322 15.62 2.87 -15.67
C ASP A 322 16.69 2.86 -14.58
N ILE A 323 16.32 2.36 -13.39
CA ILE A 323 17.21 2.23 -12.25
C ILE A 323 17.12 0.80 -11.72
N VAL A 324 18.27 0.17 -11.52
CA VAL A 324 18.39 -1.12 -10.82
C VAL A 324 19.02 -0.87 -9.46
N VAL A 325 18.37 -1.35 -8.42
CA VAL A 325 18.83 -1.22 -7.04
C VAL A 325 19.18 -2.59 -6.49
N VAL A 326 20.41 -2.78 -6.05
CA VAL A 326 20.84 -3.94 -5.25
C VAL A 326 20.68 -3.54 -3.79
N ASN A 327 19.52 -3.88 -3.23
CA ASN A 327 19.24 -3.61 -1.83
C ASN A 327 19.85 -4.68 -0.93
N LYS A 328 19.98 -4.40 0.39
CA LYS A 328 20.68 -5.26 1.34
C LYS A 328 22.15 -5.49 0.96
N SER A 329 22.81 -4.43 0.48
CA SER A 329 24.20 -4.48 0.04
C SER A 329 25.22 -4.70 1.19
N ASP A 330 24.73 -4.76 2.43
CA ASP A 330 25.46 -5.20 3.61
C ASP A 330 25.66 -6.74 3.67
N LEU A 331 24.95 -7.50 2.86
CA LEU A 331 25.10 -8.96 2.80
C LEU A 331 26.36 -9.38 2.02
N GLN A 332 26.96 -10.49 2.41
CA GLN A 332 28.21 -10.98 1.83
C GLN A 332 28.15 -11.20 0.30
N ARG A 333 27.00 -11.64 -0.21
CA ARG A 333 26.79 -11.89 -1.65
C ARG A 333 26.52 -10.63 -2.49
N ALA A 334 26.39 -9.47 -1.86
CA ALA A 334 26.00 -8.25 -2.56
C ALA A 334 27.03 -7.83 -3.63
N ARG A 335 28.33 -7.96 -3.36
CA ARG A 335 29.38 -7.63 -4.32
C ARG A 335 29.31 -8.49 -5.58
N THR A 336 29.11 -9.79 -5.44
CA THR A 336 28.95 -10.73 -6.55
C THR A 336 27.70 -10.38 -7.35
N ALA A 337 26.57 -10.16 -6.67
CA ALA A 337 25.33 -9.77 -7.32
C ALA A 337 25.46 -8.46 -8.10
N HIS A 338 26.12 -7.45 -7.52
CA HIS A 338 26.38 -6.19 -8.20
C HIS A 338 27.16 -6.41 -9.50
N SER A 339 28.31 -7.11 -9.42
CA SER A 339 29.16 -7.34 -10.61
C SER A 339 28.47 -8.14 -11.71
N GLU A 340 27.66 -9.15 -11.34
CA GLU A 340 26.90 -9.92 -12.32
C GLU A 340 25.77 -9.10 -12.98
N ILE A 341 25.10 -8.25 -12.21
CA ILE A 341 24.08 -7.34 -12.72
C ILE A 341 24.74 -6.30 -13.65
N GLU A 342 25.84 -5.67 -13.22
CA GLU A 342 26.57 -4.69 -14.01
C GLU A 342 27.00 -5.27 -15.37
N GLN A 343 27.60 -6.47 -15.38
CA GLN A 343 27.96 -7.17 -16.61
C GLN A 343 26.75 -7.41 -17.51
N ARG A 344 25.60 -7.79 -16.95
CA ARG A 344 24.36 -8.00 -17.71
C ARG A 344 23.86 -6.71 -18.34
N LEU A 345 23.87 -5.61 -17.59
CA LEU A 345 23.43 -4.30 -18.07
C LEU A 345 24.32 -3.80 -19.23
N GLU A 346 25.63 -3.99 -19.11
CA GLU A 346 26.57 -3.64 -20.18
C GLU A 346 26.35 -4.45 -21.47
N GLN A 347 26.14 -5.75 -21.34
CA GLN A 347 25.85 -6.63 -22.48
C GLN A 347 24.58 -6.24 -23.24
N ASN A 348 23.56 -5.75 -22.53
CA ASN A 348 22.27 -5.39 -23.12
C ASN A 348 22.16 -3.93 -23.58
N ARG A 349 23.16 -3.09 -23.27
CA ARG A 349 23.16 -1.67 -23.64
C ARG A 349 22.98 -1.43 -25.15
N PRO A 350 23.60 -2.18 -26.09
CA PRO A 350 23.39 -2.01 -27.54
C PRO A 350 21.95 -2.34 -27.95
N ALA A 351 21.38 -3.43 -27.42
CA ALA A 351 20.01 -3.86 -27.74
C ALA A 351 18.97 -2.83 -27.25
N ARG A 352 19.14 -2.27 -26.09
CA ARG A 352 18.24 -1.21 -25.56
C ARG A 352 18.19 0.01 -26.48
N ARG A 353 19.35 0.44 -26.98
CA ARG A 353 19.46 1.57 -27.93
C ARG A 353 18.76 1.29 -29.24
N SER A 354 18.90 0.08 -29.78
CA SER A 354 18.28 -0.30 -31.06
C SER A 354 16.78 -0.45 -31.02
N PHE A 355 16.23 -0.85 -29.87
CA PHE A 355 14.77 -0.99 -29.67
C PHE A 355 14.08 0.28 -29.19
N GLY A 356 14.80 1.39 -29.02
CA GLY A 356 14.24 2.65 -28.51
C GLY A 356 13.73 2.57 -27.08
N VAL A 357 14.12 1.55 -26.34
CA VAL A 357 13.76 1.37 -24.94
C VAL A 357 14.69 2.22 -24.08
N GLY A 358 14.14 3.28 -23.49
CA GLY A 358 14.83 4.15 -22.55
C GLY A 358 15.80 5.14 -23.23
N GLY A 359 15.37 6.37 -23.42
CA GLY A 359 16.27 7.49 -23.79
C GLY A 359 17.23 7.90 -22.67
N ARG A 360 17.21 7.21 -21.52
CA ARG A 360 18.07 7.49 -20.35
C ARG A 360 19.07 6.37 -20.14
N ASP A 361 20.28 6.73 -19.71
CA ASP A 361 21.24 5.74 -19.25
C ASP A 361 20.71 5.01 -18.01
N GLN A 362 20.87 3.69 -18.00
CA GLN A 362 20.45 2.84 -16.89
C GLN A 362 21.42 3.00 -15.72
N HIS A 363 20.89 3.17 -14.51
CA HIS A 363 21.69 3.33 -13.31
C HIS A 363 21.64 2.08 -12.45
N LEU A 364 22.81 1.68 -11.92
CA LEU A 364 22.94 0.63 -10.91
C LEU A 364 23.35 1.26 -9.58
N ILE A 365 22.63 0.94 -8.50
CA ILE A 365 22.83 1.53 -7.17
C ILE A 365 22.75 0.44 -6.10
N ASP A 366 23.71 0.46 -5.18
CA ASP A 366 23.66 -0.35 -3.97
C ASP A 366 23.00 0.41 -2.84
N THR A 367 22.12 -0.26 -2.08
CA THR A 367 21.42 0.33 -0.93
C THR A 367 21.35 -0.62 0.25
N VAL A 368 21.23 -0.05 1.44
CA VAL A 368 20.85 -0.76 2.67
C VAL A 368 19.64 -0.04 3.26
N ALA A 369 18.46 -0.26 2.69
CA ALA A 369 17.25 0.49 3.01
C ALA A 369 16.88 0.48 4.50
N LYS A 370 17.25 -0.57 5.26
CA LYS A 370 17.04 -0.61 6.72
C LYS A 370 17.99 0.31 7.51
N ARG A 371 19.05 0.86 6.89
CA ARG A 371 20.01 1.74 7.54
C ARG A 371 19.56 3.18 7.40
N HIS A 372 19.35 3.83 8.53
CA HIS A 372 19.06 5.26 8.52
C HIS A 372 20.22 6.06 7.89
N ARG A 373 19.89 7.02 7.02
CA ARG A 373 20.85 7.83 6.24
C ARG A 373 21.79 7.03 5.33
N ASP A 374 21.27 5.98 4.70
CA ASP A 374 22.05 5.21 3.74
C ASP A 374 22.40 6.07 2.51
N PRO A 375 23.69 6.18 2.13
CA PRO A 375 24.12 7.04 1.01
C PRO A 375 23.64 6.53 -0.35
N GLY A 376 23.39 5.23 -0.50
CA GLY A 376 22.83 4.65 -1.70
C GLY A 376 21.38 5.10 -1.90
N VAL A 377 20.60 5.15 -0.81
CA VAL A 377 19.23 5.69 -0.86
C VAL A 377 19.24 7.19 -1.14
N ASP A 378 20.23 7.95 -0.65
CA ASP A 378 20.38 9.38 -0.98
C ASP A 378 20.69 9.57 -2.48
N LYS A 379 21.58 8.74 -3.03
CA LYS A 379 21.88 8.72 -4.47
C LYS A 379 20.66 8.39 -5.32
N LEU A 380 19.89 7.36 -4.92
CA LEU A 380 18.63 7.00 -5.58
C LEU A 380 17.65 8.16 -5.57
N PHE A 381 17.46 8.79 -4.39
CA PHE A 381 16.58 9.93 -4.25
C PHE A 381 17.01 11.10 -5.15
N GLY A 382 18.31 11.40 -5.24
CA GLY A 382 18.84 12.41 -6.13
C GLY A 382 18.63 12.14 -7.62
N LEU A 383 18.52 10.86 -8.06
CA LEU A 383 18.16 10.51 -9.42
C LEU A 383 16.66 10.65 -9.70
N ILE A 384 15.83 10.35 -8.72
CA ILE A 384 14.36 10.45 -8.82
C ILE A 384 13.89 11.91 -8.81
N SER A 385 14.59 12.80 -8.08
CA SER A 385 14.18 14.19 -7.87
C SER A 385 14.72 15.18 -8.91
N LYS A 386 15.40 14.69 -9.94
CA LYS A 386 15.85 15.47 -11.12
C LYS A 386 14.73 15.55 -12.16
#